data_e3a53123e6fb94e48f1708ebcd0172a3
#
_entry.id   e3a53123e6fb94e48f1708ebcd0172a3
#
_cell.length_a   1.000
_cell.length_b   1.000
_cell.length_c   1.000
_cell.angle_alpha   90.00
_cell.angle_beta   90.00
_cell.angle_gamma   90.00
#
_symmetry.space_group_name_H-M   'P 1'
#
loop_
_entity.id
_entity.type
_entity.pdbx_description
1 polymer ?
#
loop_
_entity_poly.entity_id
_entity_poly.type
_entity_poly.pdbx_seq_one_letter_code
_entity_poly.pdbx_strand_id
1 'polypeptide(L)' 'DGVVNTTCSYPQVIAALNATNPGAAAQFNSSPVAQSYLQRFLASPPPARAQMAAQLQAMPGASQYIGVVNDVAGVCNSY' A
#
# COMPACT_ATOMS: atom_id res chain seq x y z
N ASP A 1 -3.66 -11.97 -4.01
CA ASP A 1 -3.97 -10.65 -3.47
C ASP A 1 -3.55 -9.55 -4.41
N GLY A 2 -4.41 -8.55 -4.55
CA GLY A 2 -4.17 -7.45 -5.46
C GLY A 2 -2.89 -6.66 -5.16
N VAL A 3 -2.59 -6.46 -3.87
CA VAL A 3 -1.43 -5.66 -3.47
C VAL A 3 -0.11 -6.37 -3.75
N VAL A 4 -0.07 -7.69 -3.64
CA VAL A 4 1.15 -8.45 -3.91
C VAL A 4 1.45 -8.48 -5.40
N ASN A 5 0.42 -8.62 -6.22
CA ASN A 5 0.55 -8.78 -7.67
C ASN A 5 0.30 -7.48 -8.43
N THR A 6 0.18 -6.35 -7.74
CA THR A 6 -0.09 -5.08 -8.41
C THR A 6 1.06 -4.66 -9.32
N THR A 7 0.70 -4.11 -10.48
CA THR A 7 1.64 -3.52 -11.42
C THR A 7 1.71 -2.00 -11.27
N CYS A 8 0.98 -1.44 -10.32
CA CYS A 8 0.94 0.01 -10.11
C CYS A 8 2.28 0.52 -9.60
N SER A 9 2.64 1.73 -10.04
CA SER A 9 3.80 2.44 -9.52
C SER A 9 3.44 3.17 -8.23
N TYR A 10 4.45 3.65 -7.51
CA TYR A 10 4.25 4.42 -6.29
C TYR A 10 3.34 5.66 -6.53
N PRO A 11 3.57 6.49 -7.56
CA PRO A 11 2.68 7.62 -7.82
C PRO A 11 1.23 7.21 -8.08
N GLN A 12 1.00 6.09 -8.76
CA GLN A 12 -0.35 5.59 -9.01
C GLN A 12 -1.04 5.18 -7.70
N VAL A 13 -0.32 4.50 -6.83
CA VAL A 13 -0.86 4.09 -5.53
C VAL A 13 -1.23 5.32 -4.70
N ILE A 14 -0.37 6.32 -4.66
CA ILE A 14 -0.62 7.54 -3.90
C ILE A 14 -1.82 8.30 -4.47
N ALA A 15 -1.91 8.43 -5.79
CA ALA A 15 -3.05 9.10 -6.43
C ALA A 15 -4.37 8.38 -6.11
N ALA A 16 -4.38 7.06 -6.21
CA ALA A 16 -5.56 6.27 -5.90
C ALA A 16 -5.94 6.40 -4.42
N LEU A 17 -4.96 6.40 -3.53
CA LEU A 17 -5.21 6.54 -2.09
C LEU A 17 -5.82 7.91 -1.78
N ASN A 18 -5.31 8.98 -2.37
CA ASN A 18 -5.85 10.32 -2.18
C ASN A 18 -7.28 10.42 -2.68
N ALA A 19 -7.61 9.72 -3.77
CA ALA A 19 -8.95 9.78 -4.37
C ALA A 19 -9.96 8.91 -3.60
N THR A 20 -9.53 7.74 -3.12
CA THR A 20 -10.45 6.77 -2.52
C THR A 20 -10.56 6.91 -1.00
N ASN A 21 -9.49 7.33 -0.34
CA ASN A 21 -9.47 7.46 1.11
C ASN A 21 -8.58 8.62 1.55
N PRO A 22 -9.07 9.87 1.46
CA PRO A 22 -8.27 11.05 1.80
C PRO A 22 -7.77 11.06 3.24
N GLY A 23 -8.55 10.50 4.17
CA GLY A 23 -8.13 10.42 5.58
C GLY A 23 -6.92 9.54 5.79
N ALA A 24 -6.92 8.36 5.17
CA ALA A 24 -5.78 7.47 5.22
C ALA A 24 -4.58 8.05 4.49
N ALA A 25 -4.83 8.75 3.38
CA ALA A 25 -3.77 9.42 2.63
C ALA A 25 -3.07 10.49 3.46
N ALA A 26 -3.84 11.27 4.23
CA ALA A 26 -3.27 12.30 5.10
C ALA A 26 -2.38 11.68 6.17
N GLN A 27 -2.82 10.59 6.77
CA GLN A 27 -2.02 9.87 7.77
C GLN A 27 -0.75 9.29 7.16
N PHE A 28 -0.87 8.71 5.98
CA PHE A 28 0.27 8.15 5.26
C PHE A 28 1.29 9.25 4.92
N ASN A 29 0.81 10.39 4.44
CA ASN A 29 1.68 11.49 4.03
C ASN A 29 2.41 12.14 5.21
N SER A 30 1.90 11.98 6.43
CA SER A 30 2.56 12.49 7.62
C SER A 30 3.50 11.47 8.27
N SER A 31 3.65 10.29 7.70
CA SER A 31 4.52 9.24 8.23
C SER A 31 5.62 8.89 7.23
N PRO A 32 6.85 9.43 7.42
CA PRO A 32 7.98 9.08 6.55
C PRO A 32 8.30 7.59 6.55
N VAL A 33 8.10 6.92 7.69
CA VAL A 33 8.35 5.48 7.80
C VAL A 33 7.41 4.70 6.91
N ALA A 34 6.11 5.07 6.91
CA ALA A 34 5.13 4.41 6.05
C ALA A 34 5.43 4.63 4.57
N GLN A 35 5.84 5.84 4.20
CA GLN A 35 6.21 6.16 2.82
C GLN A 35 7.41 5.33 2.37
N SER A 36 8.44 5.25 3.19
CA SER A 36 9.63 4.45 2.87
C SER A 36 9.29 2.98 2.74
N TYR A 37 8.42 2.47 3.60
CA TYR A 37 7.99 1.07 3.56
C TYR A 37 7.27 0.76 2.25
N LEU A 38 6.33 1.62 1.85
CA LEU A 38 5.58 1.41 0.61
C LEU A 38 6.48 1.48 -0.62
N GLN A 39 7.42 2.42 -0.67
CA GLN A 39 8.37 2.51 -1.77
C GLN A 39 9.17 1.22 -1.88
N ARG A 40 9.66 0.70 -0.77
CA ARG A 40 10.41 -0.55 -0.73
C ARG A 40 9.55 -1.73 -1.14
N PHE A 41 8.30 -1.75 -0.68
CA PHE A 41 7.35 -2.80 -1.03
C PHE A 41 7.12 -2.85 -2.55
N LEU A 42 6.85 -1.71 -3.16
CA LEU A 42 6.59 -1.65 -4.60
C LEU A 42 7.84 -1.93 -5.44
N ALA A 43 9.02 -1.67 -4.90
CA ALA A 43 10.28 -1.97 -5.58
C ALA A 43 10.66 -3.45 -5.49
N SER A 44 10.00 -4.20 -4.60
CA SER A 44 10.32 -5.62 -4.37
C SER A 44 9.55 -6.51 -5.34
N PRO A 45 10.11 -7.68 -5.70
CA PRO A 45 9.38 -8.66 -6.52
C PRO A 45 8.22 -9.29 -5.75
N PRO A 46 7.23 -9.90 -6.44
CA PRO A 46 6.05 -10.46 -5.79
C PRO A 46 6.32 -11.42 -4.61
N PRO A 47 7.30 -12.34 -4.67
CA PRO A 47 7.58 -13.19 -3.51
C PRO A 47 8.00 -12.40 -2.26
N ALA A 48 8.81 -11.37 -2.44
CA ALA A 48 9.22 -10.51 -1.33
C ALA A 48 8.04 -9.69 -0.81
N ARG A 49 7.17 -9.22 -1.71
CA ARG A 49 5.95 -8.51 -1.31
C ARG A 49 5.05 -9.38 -0.45
N ALA A 50 4.91 -10.66 -0.79
CA ALA A 50 4.09 -11.59 -0.01
C ALA A 50 4.62 -11.74 1.41
N GLN A 51 5.94 -11.83 1.58
CA GLN A 51 6.56 -11.90 2.89
C GLN A 51 6.35 -10.61 3.69
N MET A 52 6.51 -9.47 3.05
CA MET A 52 6.31 -8.17 3.70
C MET A 52 4.86 -8.01 4.14
N ALA A 53 3.91 -8.42 3.31
CA ALA A 53 2.49 -8.36 3.65
C ALA A 53 2.17 -9.27 4.84
N ALA A 54 2.74 -10.47 4.89
CA ALA A 54 2.54 -11.38 6.01
C ALA A 54 3.08 -10.79 7.32
N GLN A 55 4.26 -10.17 7.27
CA GLN A 55 4.83 -9.51 8.43
C GLN A 55 3.95 -8.36 8.91
N LEU A 56 3.44 -7.57 7.96
CA LEU A 56 2.57 -6.44 8.29
C LEU A 56 1.27 -6.90 8.94
N GLN A 57 0.69 -8.00 8.46
CA GLN A 57 -0.53 -8.56 9.02
C GLN A 57 -0.35 -9.03 10.47
N ALA A 58 0.86 -9.43 10.84
CA ALA A 58 1.17 -9.86 12.19
C ALA A 58 1.32 -8.69 13.17
N MET A 59 1.43 -7.46 12.68
CA MET A 59 1.62 -6.28 13.53
C MET A 59 0.27 -5.77 14.04
N PRO A 60 0.13 -5.53 15.36
CA PRO A 60 -1.11 -4.97 15.91
C PRO A 60 -1.41 -3.60 15.29
N GLY A 61 -2.66 -3.40 14.92
CA GLY A 61 -3.11 -2.13 14.36
C GLY A 61 -2.84 -1.95 12.87
N ALA A 62 -2.04 -2.82 12.26
CA ALA A 62 -1.74 -2.70 10.84
C ALA A 62 -2.82 -3.28 9.94
N SER A 63 -3.69 -4.16 10.48
CA SER A 63 -4.71 -4.84 9.68
C SER A 63 -5.67 -3.88 8.99
N GLN A 64 -6.00 -2.76 9.62
CA GLN A 64 -6.88 -1.75 9.02
C GLN A 64 -6.24 -1.11 7.79
N TYR A 65 -4.92 -0.94 7.79
CA TYR A 65 -4.20 -0.41 6.63
C TYR A 65 -4.15 -1.40 5.48
N ILE A 66 -4.12 -2.69 5.78
CA ILE A 66 -4.11 -3.73 4.75
C ILE A 66 -5.39 -3.67 3.91
N GLY A 67 -6.55 -3.46 4.54
CA GLY A 67 -7.81 -3.30 3.81
C GLY A 67 -7.76 -2.11 2.86
N VAL A 68 -7.24 -0.97 3.32
CA VAL A 68 -7.09 0.22 2.50
C VAL A 68 -6.14 -0.04 1.33
N VAL A 69 -5.00 -0.67 1.59
CA VAL A 69 -4.00 -0.96 0.55
C VAL A 69 -4.58 -1.91 -0.50
N ASN A 70 -5.34 -2.92 -0.10
CA ASN A 70 -5.99 -3.82 -1.05
C ASN A 70 -7.01 -3.10 -1.91
N ASP A 71 -7.80 -2.19 -1.33
CA ASP A 71 -8.77 -1.40 -2.08
C ASP A 71 -8.07 -0.51 -3.11
N VAL A 72 -6.98 0.14 -2.70
CA VAL A 72 -6.18 0.98 -3.59
C VAL A 72 -5.57 0.16 -4.72
N ALA A 73 -5.04 -1.02 -4.40
CA ALA A 73 -4.44 -1.90 -5.40
C ALA A 73 -5.44 -2.35 -6.47
N GLY A 74 -6.72 -2.43 -6.10
CA GLY A 74 -7.78 -2.80 -7.04
C GLY A 74 -8.13 -1.72 -8.04
N VAL A 75 -7.79 -0.44 -7.75
CA VAL A 75 -8.18 0.70 -8.59
C VAL A 75 -7.01 1.55 -9.07
N CYS A 76 -5.80 1.31 -8.55
CA CYS A 76 -4.67 2.20 -8.84
C CYS A 76 -4.28 2.23 -10.31
N ASN A 77 -4.61 1.21 -11.08
CA ASN A 77 -4.35 1.19 -12.53
C ASN A 77 -5.13 2.26 -13.29
N SER A 78 -6.17 2.82 -12.68
CA SER A 78 -6.97 3.88 -13.30
C SER A 78 -6.39 5.28 -13.05
N TYR A 79 -5.31 5.39 -12.32
CA TYR A 79 -4.72 6.69 -11.94
C TYR A 79 -3.29 6.91 -12.47
#